data_21d0843e2feb50ec7212701db31f2fcc
#
_entry.id   21d0843e2feb50ec7212701db31f2fcc
#
_cell.length_a   1.000
_cell.length_b   1.000
_cell.length_c   1.000
_cell.angle_alpha   90.00
_cell.angle_beta   90.00
_cell.angle_gamma   90.00
#
_symmetry.space_group_name_H-M   'P 1'
#
loop_
_entity.id
_entity.type
_entity.pdbx_description
1 polymer ?
#
loop_
_entity_poly.entity_id
_entity_poly.type
_entity_poly.pdbx_seq_one_letter_code
_entity_poly.pdbx_strand_id
1 'polypeptide(L)'
;MAIRVKQNKINFKGKTVNIGVDMHKSFWQITALVEKQIVLAATLAKPTYDSFRHLLSRFEGNYLRIVYEAGPGGFSLHDSLTADGIECIVTPPSLMPTESGNKVKTDKKDSYKLAKLLESDMLKSVWVLSVEERAHRQLVRTRRQIVNHRSDVMRQIKSLLLFHGIEVPFSSRQQWSCRFIKWLHQVDLGDAYLNKSLQAFVLLFDYLSGEQKRLTQEVIKLAREDKYASRVKLLKSIPGIGALSAMEILVELQDMSRFETAEALAAYLGVTPSQYSSGEHIRMGHITHMGNSRVRTTLVESSWLLIGKDQRMRQKYEKIKYRRGGKRAIVAIARTLSACIRRMLLDQVPYEIGFRKAA
;
A
#
# COMPACT_ATOMS: atom_id res chain seq x y z
N MET A 1 19.81 32.75 -1.11
CA MET A 1 19.68 31.51 -0.32
C MET A 1 19.93 31.82 1.14
N ALA A 2 18.91 31.87 1.97
CA ALA A 2 19.08 32.16 3.40
C ALA A 2 19.17 30.83 4.18
N ILE A 3 20.37 30.30 4.32
CA ILE A 3 20.64 29.17 5.22
C ILE A 3 20.90 29.78 6.60
N ARG A 4 19.93 29.75 7.51
CA ARG A 4 20.17 30.06 8.91
C ARG A 4 20.84 28.86 9.56
N VAL A 5 22.16 28.90 9.71
CA VAL A 5 22.96 27.85 10.35
C VAL A 5 23.25 28.31 11.79
N LYS A 6 22.75 27.58 12.79
CA LYS A 6 23.35 27.59 14.14
C LYS A 6 24.48 26.57 14.12
N GLN A 7 25.71 27.00 14.07
CA GLN A 7 26.88 26.13 14.09
C GLN A 7 27.51 26.19 15.49
N ASN A 8 27.43 25.10 16.21
CA ASN A 8 28.26 24.91 17.40
C ASN A 8 29.64 24.42 16.94
N LYS A 9 30.71 25.00 17.46
CA LYS A 9 32.11 24.55 17.21
C LYS A 9 32.41 23.25 17.95
N ILE A 10 31.82 22.16 17.49
CA ILE A 10 32.08 20.82 18.04
C ILE A 10 32.97 20.10 17.00
N ASN A 11 34.07 19.54 17.47
CA ASN A 11 34.88 18.64 16.63
C ASN A 11 34.13 17.31 16.52
N PHE A 12 33.59 17.01 15.35
CA PHE A 12 32.84 15.77 15.07
C PHE A 12 33.52 14.91 14.00
N LYS A 13 34.74 15.22 13.62
CA LYS A 13 35.50 14.46 12.61
C LYS A 13 35.63 12.97 13.03
N GLY A 14 35.28 12.07 12.11
CA GLY A 14 35.31 10.62 12.34
C GLY A 14 34.14 10.07 13.17
N LYS A 15 33.18 10.92 13.58
CA LYS A 15 31.97 10.51 14.33
C LYS A 15 30.79 10.21 13.39
N THR A 16 29.80 9.49 13.91
CA THR A 16 28.52 9.29 13.22
C THR A 16 27.66 10.53 13.32
N VAL A 17 27.17 11.02 12.17
CA VAL A 17 26.24 12.15 12.07
C VAL A 17 24.85 11.62 11.75
N ASN A 18 23.89 11.80 12.67
CA ASN A 18 22.51 11.37 12.50
C ASN A 18 21.65 12.55 11.99
N ILE A 19 21.09 12.42 10.81
CA ILE A 19 20.39 13.52 10.11
C ILE A 19 18.92 13.17 9.93
N GLY A 20 18.05 13.97 10.52
CA GLY A 20 16.60 13.90 10.30
C GLY A 20 16.17 14.93 9.24
N VAL A 21 15.41 14.48 8.26
CA VAL A 21 14.87 15.32 7.18
C VAL A 21 13.35 15.27 7.21
N ASP A 22 12.72 16.41 7.46
CA ASP A 22 11.28 16.58 7.27
C ASP A 22 11.04 17.17 5.87
N MET A 23 10.46 16.34 5.00
CA MET A 23 10.34 16.61 3.56
C MET A 23 9.00 17.24 3.22
N HIS A 24 9.02 18.53 2.86
CA HIS A 24 7.91 19.23 2.25
C HIS A 24 8.13 19.45 0.74
N LYS A 25 7.07 19.70 0.00
CA LYS A 25 7.14 19.94 -1.45
C LYS A 25 8.03 21.14 -1.82
N SER A 26 8.00 22.20 -1.02
CA SER A 26 8.67 23.49 -1.31
C SER A 26 9.95 23.72 -0.49
N PHE A 27 10.16 22.96 0.56
CA PHE A 27 11.35 23.06 1.41
C PHE A 27 11.58 21.76 2.18
N TRP A 28 12.82 21.54 2.63
CA TRP A 28 13.15 20.50 3.59
C TRP A 28 13.70 21.13 4.86
N GLN A 29 13.22 20.64 6.00
CA GLN A 29 13.79 20.97 7.28
C GLN A 29 14.76 19.88 7.70
N ILE A 30 15.99 20.26 8.03
CA ILE A 30 17.10 19.34 8.26
C ILE A 30 17.69 19.62 9.63
N THR A 31 17.87 18.58 10.42
CA THR A 31 18.58 18.62 11.70
C THR A 31 19.62 17.52 11.74
N ALA A 32 20.89 17.86 12.03
CA ALA A 32 21.97 16.90 12.22
C ALA A 32 22.40 16.88 13.67
N LEU A 33 22.56 15.67 14.22
CA LEU A 33 23.01 15.40 15.58
C LEU A 33 24.31 14.61 15.59
N VAL A 34 25.17 14.94 16.50
CA VAL A 34 26.34 14.17 16.90
C VAL A 34 26.37 14.10 18.43
N GLU A 35 26.37 12.89 19.01
CA GLU A 35 26.39 12.70 20.46
C GLU A 35 25.33 13.56 21.19
N LYS A 36 24.07 13.47 20.69
CA LYS A 36 22.89 14.22 21.19
C LYS A 36 22.97 15.75 21.05
N GLN A 37 24.00 16.29 20.43
CA GLN A 37 24.16 17.74 20.22
C GLN A 37 23.81 18.12 18.79
N ILE A 38 23.07 19.22 18.64
CA ILE A 38 22.72 19.77 17.32
C ILE A 38 23.97 20.42 16.72
N VAL A 39 24.50 19.82 15.65
CA VAL A 39 25.64 20.37 14.89
C VAL A 39 25.17 21.16 13.67
N LEU A 40 23.96 20.89 13.18
CA LEU A 40 23.34 21.64 12.07
C LEU A 40 21.82 21.68 12.26
N ALA A 41 21.22 22.85 12.06
CA ALA A 41 19.79 23.02 11.83
C ALA A 41 19.60 23.97 10.64
N ALA A 42 19.00 23.48 9.56
CA ALA A 42 18.89 24.22 8.29
C ALA A 42 17.52 24.00 7.65
N THR A 43 17.08 25.02 6.90
CA THR A 43 15.95 24.94 5.99
C THR A 43 16.48 25.04 4.57
N LEU A 44 16.22 24.04 3.74
CA LEU A 44 16.59 24.00 2.34
C LEU A 44 15.37 24.38 1.50
N ALA A 45 15.34 25.57 0.95
CA ALA A 45 14.27 26.05 0.07
C ALA A 45 14.47 25.49 -1.35
N LYS A 46 13.36 25.10 -2.02
CA LYS A 46 13.37 24.46 -3.35
C LYS A 46 14.40 23.33 -3.41
N PRO A 47 14.22 22.28 -2.59
CA PRO A 47 15.22 21.26 -2.41
C PRO A 47 15.42 20.41 -3.68
N THR A 48 16.69 20.18 -4.00
CA THR A 48 17.15 19.18 -4.98
C THR A 48 18.15 18.27 -4.30
N TYR A 49 18.41 17.09 -4.87
CA TYR A 49 19.44 16.23 -4.33
C TYR A 49 20.82 16.90 -4.30
N ASP A 50 21.19 17.62 -5.35
CA ASP A 50 22.48 18.35 -5.43
C ASP A 50 22.63 19.40 -4.33
N SER A 51 21.57 20.15 -4.05
CA SER A 51 21.60 21.15 -2.96
C SER A 51 21.70 20.49 -1.59
N PHE A 52 21.10 19.32 -1.42
CA PHE A 52 21.23 18.54 -0.19
C PHE A 52 22.63 17.92 -0.07
N ARG A 53 23.16 17.35 -1.15
CA ARG A 53 24.52 16.80 -1.21
C ARG A 53 25.57 17.89 -0.89
N HIS A 54 25.40 19.09 -1.41
CA HIS A 54 26.26 20.24 -1.04
C HIS A 54 26.18 20.58 0.46
N LEU A 55 24.99 20.42 1.08
CA LEU A 55 24.88 20.58 2.54
C LEU A 55 25.62 19.46 3.28
N LEU A 56 25.55 18.22 2.80
CA LEU A 56 26.21 17.06 3.38
C LEU A 56 27.74 17.11 3.28
N SER A 57 28.32 17.82 2.28
CA SER A 57 29.77 17.96 2.15
C SER A 57 30.44 18.61 3.37
N ARG A 58 29.69 19.32 4.21
CA ARG A 58 30.15 19.84 5.50
C ARG A 58 30.55 18.75 6.50
N PHE A 59 30.10 17.53 6.27
CA PHE A 59 30.35 16.35 7.12
C PHE A 59 31.27 15.35 6.44
N GLU A 60 32.04 15.79 5.44
CA GLU A 60 33.00 14.93 4.75
C GLU A 60 33.99 14.27 5.74
N GLY A 61 34.26 12.98 5.55
CA GLY A 61 35.05 12.19 6.47
C GLY A 61 34.32 11.65 7.72
N ASN A 62 32.99 11.80 7.78
CA ASN A 62 32.14 11.23 8.83
C ASN A 62 31.25 10.14 8.26
N TYR A 63 30.76 9.26 9.15
CA TYR A 63 29.72 8.30 8.80
C TYR A 63 28.34 8.96 8.89
N LEU A 64 27.61 9.01 7.79
CA LEU A 64 26.31 9.66 7.71
C LEU A 64 25.19 8.65 7.78
N ARG A 65 24.24 8.87 8.69
CA ARG A 65 22.96 8.16 8.77
C ARG A 65 21.83 9.16 8.58
N ILE A 66 20.95 8.91 7.62
CA ILE A 66 19.90 9.84 7.26
C ILE A 66 18.54 9.16 7.42
N VAL A 67 17.55 9.91 7.92
CA VAL A 67 16.18 9.43 8.04
C VAL A 67 15.17 10.48 7.59
N TYR A 68 14.11 10.01 6.93
CA TYR A 68 12.93 10.81 6.64
C TYR A 68 11.66 9.96 6.74
N GLU A 69 10.48 10.62 6.85
CA GLU A 69 9.19 9.95 6.91
C GLU A 69 8.71 9.50 5.52
N ALA A 70 8.13 8.29 5.46
CA ALA A 70 7.44 7.82 4.27
C ALA A 70 6.22 8.71 3.97
N GLY A 71 6.24 9.38 2.83
CA GLY A 71 5.23 10.36 2.46
C GLY A 71 5.21 10.69 0.97
N PRO A 72 4.62 11.82 0.59
CA PRO A 72 4.49 12.25 -0.81
C PRO A 72 5.83 12.43 -1.55
N GLY A 73 6.94 12.67 -0.83
CA GLY A 73 8.29 12.75 -1.41
C GLY A 73 8.81 11.43 -1.99
N GLY A 74 8.14 10.30 -1.70
CA GLY A 74 8.49 8.99 -2.25
C GLY A 74 9.86 8.50 -1.80
N PHE A 75 10.60 7.85 -2.71
CA PHE A 75 11.87 7.19 -2.41
C PHE A 75 13.06 7.74 -3.21
N SER A 76 12.89 8.83 -3.98
CA SER A 76 13.96 9.40 -4.80
C SER A 76 15.17 9.84 -3.98
N LEU A 77 14.95 10.43 -2.81
CA LEU A 77 16.02 10.80 -1.90
C LEU A 77 16.76 9.56 -1.37
N HIS A 78 16.03 8.53 -0.97
CA HIS A 78 16.62 7.25 -0.54
C HIS A 78 17.49 6.65 -1.65
N ASP A 79 16.97 6.59 -2.89
CA ASP A 79 17.68 6.00 -4.02
C ASP A 79 18.99 6.75 -4.30
N SER A 80 18.96 8.08 -4.30
CA SER A 80 20.14 8.91 -4.53
C SER A 80 21.17 8.76 -3.41
N LEU A 81 20.75 8.76 -2.15
CA LEU A 81 21.66 8.59 -1.01
C LEU A 81 22.30 7.19 -1.00
N THR A 82 21.51 6.16 -1.29
CA THR A 82 22.00 4.78 -1.36
C THR A 82 23.00 4.60 -2.51
N ALA A 83 22.76 5.26 -3.66
CA ALA A 83 23.69 5.26 -4.78
C ALA A 83 25.03 5.94 -4.43
N ASP A 84 25.01 6.96 -3.56
CA ASP A 84 26.22 7.61 -3.03
C ASP A 84 26.82 6.86 -1.81
N GLY A 85 26.31 5.65 -1.46
CA GLY A 85 26.81 4.84 -0.34
C GLY A 85 26.44 5.36 1.05
N ILE A 86 25.45 6.26 1.17
CA ILE A 86 25.01 6.85 2.43
C ILE A 86 23.84 6.03 2.99
N GLU A 87 23.92 5.67 4.28
CA GLU A 87 22.82 4.97 4.97
C GLU A 87 21.58 5.87 5.04
N CYS A 88 20.48 5.38 4.48
CA CYS A 88 19.20 6.10 4.49
C CYS A 88 18.06 5.21 4.96
N ILE A 89 17.39 5.64 6.02
CA ILE A 89 16.21 4.98 6.60
C ILE A 89 14.97 5.76 6.19
N VAL A 90 13.97 5.06 5.64
CA VAL A 90 12.63 5.61 5.45
C VAL A 90 11.73 5.03 6.54
N THR A 91 11.18 5.87 7.40
CA THR A 91 10.35 5.42 8.53
C THR A 91 8.86 5.67 8.28
N PRO A 92 7.96 4.71 8.65
CA PRO A 92 6.53 4.94 8.53
C PRO A 92 6.03 5.84 9.68
N PRO A 93 5.27 6.92 9.40
CA PRO A 93 4.77 7.83 10.43
C PRO A 93 3.97 7.14 11.54
N SER A 94 3.21 6.10 11.18
CA SER A 94 2.35 5.36 12.11
C SER A 94 3.09 4.50 13.16
N LEU A 95 4.39 4.25 12.96
CA LEU A 95 5.21 3.43 13.86
C LEU A 95 6.23 4.25 14.63
N MET A 96 6.22 5.57 14.47
CA MET A 96 7.11 6.44 15.25
C MET A 96 6.59 6.60 16.67
N PRO A 97 7.48 6.55 17.69
CA PRO A 97 7.13 6.88 19.07
C PRO A 97 6.57 8.31 19.16
N THR A 98 5.44 8.48 19.83
CA THR A 98 4.82 9.78 20.09
C THR A 98 4.89 10.08 21.59
N GLU A 99 5.36 11.29 21.93
CA GLU A 99 5.31 11.78 23.30
C GLU A 99 3.89 12.26 23.60
N SER A 100 3.26 11.71 24.66
CA SER A 100 1.96 12.19 25.14
C SER A 100 2.13 13.59 25.76
N GLY A 101 1.27 14.52 25.35
CA GLY A 101 1.23 15.88 25.92
C GLY A 101 1.87 16.99 25.09
N ASN A 102 2.65 16.70 24.06
CA ASN A 102 3.24 17.73 23.20
C ASN A 102 2.28 18.12 22.05
N LYS A 103 1.46 19.15 22.29
CA LYS A 103 0.45 19.65 21.30
C LYS A 103 1.03 20.63 20.28
N VAL A 104 2.29 21.07 20.40
CA VAL A 104 2.89 22.04 19.48
C VAL A 104 3.75 21.31 18.46
N LYS A 105 3.20 21.12 17.26
CA LYS A 105 3.89 20.56 16.10
C LYS A 105 4.55 21.67 15.30
N THR A 106 5.85 21.53 15.00
CA THR A 106 6.59 22.40 14.07
C THR A 106 7.61 21.57 13.30
N ASP A 107 7.84 21.90 12.04
CA ASP A 107 8.74 21.15 11.14
C ASP A 107 10.17 21.03 11.72
N LYS A 108 10.64 22.04 12.48
CA LYS A 108 11.92 21.98 13.19
C LYS A 108 11.96 20.92 14.27
N LYS A 109 10.84 20.74 14.99
CA LYS A 109 10.72 19.68 16.00
C LYS A 109 10.65 18.32 15.35
N ASP A 110 10.00 18.20 14.17
CA ASP A 110 9.84 16.94 13.47
C ASP A 110 11.18 16.45 12.90
N SER A 111 11.99 17.30 12.26
CA SER A 111 13.34 16.92 11.81
C SER A 111 14.29 16.59 12.97
N TYR A 112 14.22 17.35 14.08
CA TYR A 112 14.99 17.04 15.30
C TYR A 112 14.57 15.71 15.92
N LYS A 113 13.26 15.45 16.03
CA LYS A 113 12.72 14.18 16.53
C LYS A 113 13.20 13.00 15.71
N LEU A 114 13.17 13.10 14.37
CA LEU A 114 13.70 12.08 13.48
C LEU A 114 15.17 11.79 13.74
N ALA A 115 16.01 12.83 13.80
CA ALA A 115 17.43 12.68 14.08
C ALA A 115 17.71 12.04 15.45
N LYS A 116 16.97 12.43 16.50
CA LYS A 116 17.06 11.89 17.86
C LYS A 116 16.66 10.41 17.93
N LEU A 117 15.57 10.04 17.25
CA LEU A 117 15.11 8.65 17.20
C LEU A 117 16.05 7.77 16.39
N LEU A 118 16.66 8.32 15.33
CA LEU A 118 17.70 7.64 14.53
C LEU A 118 18.94 7.36 15.40
N GLU A 119 19.44 8.37 16.10
CA GLU A 119 20.60 8.24 16.99
C GLU A 119 20.39 7.21 18.11
N SER A 120 19.14 7.00 18.53
CA SER A 120 18.76 6.03 19.57
C SER A 120 18.36 4.67 19.02
N ASP A 121 18.48 4.42 17.71
CA ASP A 121 18.05 3.22 17.01
C ASP A 121 16.59 2.79 17.27
N MET A 122 15.71 3.76 17.53
CA MET A 122 14.30 3.54 17.85
C MET A 122 13.37 3.56 16.63
N LEU A 123 13.90 3.68 15.43
CA LEU A 123 13.10 3.76 14.20
C LEU A 123 12.99 2.40 13.51
N LYS A 124 11.78 2.12 13.02
CA LYS A 124 11.55 1.00 12.12
C LYS A 124 11.65 1.48 10.68
N SER A 125 12.41 0.75 9.86
CA SER A 125 12.51 1.04 8.43
C SER A 125 11.32 0.48 7.64
N VAL A 126 10.88 1.23 6.63
CA VAL A 126 10.03 0.71 5.56
C VAL A 126 10.90 -0.16 4.66
N TRP A 127 10.35 -1.28 4.19
CA TRP A 127 10.98 -2.05 3.12
C TRP A 127 10.89 -1.27 1.82
N VAL A 128 12.01 -0.68 1.40
CA VAL A 128 12.08 0.10 0.15
C VAL A 128 12.28 -0.86 -1.01
N LEU A 129 11.34 -0.80 -1.97
CA LEU A 129 11.39 -1.60 -3.19
C LEU A 129 12.38 -0.99 -4.18
N SER A 130 12.94 -1.81 -5.06
CA SER A 130 13.71 -1.33 -6.21
C SER A 130 12.86 -0.42 -7.12
N VAL A 131 13.50 0.38 -7.95
CA VAL A 131 12.81 1.26 -8.92
C VAL A 131 11.89 0.44 -9.82
N GLU A 132 12.39 -0.70 -10.32
CA GLU A 132 11.62 -1.62 -11.16
C GLU A 132 10.38 -2.19 -10.43
N GLU A 133 10.55 -2.66 -9.20
CA GLU A 133 9.44 -3.21 -8.41
C GLU A 133 8.38 -2.16 -8.09
N ARG A 134 8.79 -0.91 -7.85
CA ARG A 134 7.87 0.21 -7.70
C ARG A 134 7.10 0.50 -8.98
N ALA A 135 7.75 0.41 -10.14
CA ALA A 135 7.10 0.59 -11.44
C ALA A 135 6.06 -0.52 -11.70
N HIS A 136 6.41 -1.79 -11.47
CA HIS A 136 5.49 -2.92 -11.59
C HIS A 136 4.29 -2.79 -10.64
N ARG A 137 4.54 -2.41 -9.39
CA ARG A 137 3.49 -2.14 -8.41
C ARG A 137 2.59 -0.99 -8.84
N GLN A 138 3.17 0.08 -9.41
CA GLN A 138 2.40 1.22 -9.90
C GLN A 138 1.48 0.81 -11.06
N LEU A 139 1.95 0.00 -12.01
CA LEU A 139 1.13 -0.52 -13.11
C LEU A 139 -0.13 -1.25 -12.59
N VAL A 140 0.05 -2.18 -11.66
CA VAL A 140 -1.06 -2.95 -11.06
C VAL A 140 -2.03 -2.03 -10.28
N ARG A 141 -1.49 -1.05 -9.55
CA ARG A 141 -2.28 -0.05 -8.82
C ARG A 141 -3.07 0.86 -9.76
N THR A 142 -2.45 1.32 -10.85
CA THR A 142 -3.12 2.15 -11.86
C THR A 142 -4.28 1.40 -12.49
N ARG A 143 -4.07 0.12 -12.87
CA ARG A 143 -5.17 -0.71 -13.37
C ARG A 143 -6.33 -0.78 -12.36
N ARG A 144 -6.06 -0.96 -11.06
CA ARG A 144 -7.11 -0.98 -10.02
C ARG A 144 -7.83 0.35 -9.89
N GLN A 145 -7.11 1.47 -10.00
CA GLN A 145 -7.71 2.81 -10.00
C GLN A 145 -8.65 3.00 -11.20
N ILE A 146 -8.24 2.59 -12.40
CA ILE A 146 -9.11 2.64 -13.59
C ILE A 146 -10.38 1.80 -13.40
N VAL A 147 -10.28 0.61 -12.81
CA VAL A 147 -11.47 -0.21 -12.46
C VAL A 147 -12.41 0.53 -11.50
N ASN A 148 -11.86 1.21 -10.50
CA ASN A 148 -12.65 1.97 -9.54
C ASN A 148 -13.34 3.16 -10.22
N HIS A 149 -12.62 3.97 -10.99
CA HIS A 149 -13.20 5.09 -11.75
C HIS A 149 -14.30 4.63 -12.70
N ARG A 150 -14.08 3.52 -13.42
CA ARG A 150 -15.13 2.94 -14.26
C ARG A 150 -16.37 2.57 -13.44
N SER A 151 -16.20 1.97 -12.28
CA SER A 151 -17.32 1.61 -11.38
C SER A 151 -18.03 2.85 -10.83
N ASP A 152 -17.31 3.96 -10.61
CA ASP A 152 -17.90 5.23 -10.22
C ASP A 152 -18.79 5.79 -11.33
N VAL A 153 -18.30 5.79 -12.58
CA VAL A 153 -19.08 6.23 -13.75
C VAL A 153 -20.32 5.34 -13.93
N MET A 154 -20.21 4.02 -13.77
CA MET A 154 -21.35 3.10 -13.81
C MET A 154 -22.42 3.48 -12.76
N ARG A 155 -22.02 3.89 -11.56
CA ARG A 155 -22.96 4.37 -10.54
C ARG A 155 -23.60 5.71 -10.90
N GLN A 156 -22.81 6.63 -11.48
CA GLN A 156 -23.30 7.94 -11.93
C GLN A 156 -24.36 7.80 -13.03
N ILE A 157 -24.12 6.93 -14.04
CA ILE A 157 -25.10 6.63 -15.10
C ILE A 157 -26.40 6.09 -14.49
N LYS A 158 -26.29 5.08 -13.60
CA LYS A 158 -27.49 4.55 -12.93
C LYS A 158 -28.26 5.59 -12.12
N SER A 159 -27.54 6.43 -11.39
CA SER A 159 -28.14 7.49 -10.60
C SER A 159 -28.85 8.52 -11.48
N LEU A 160 -28.25 8.91 -12.60
CA LEU A 160 -28.83 9.83 -13.57
C LEU A 160 -30.14 9.27 -14.13
N LEU A 161 -30.13 8.03 -14.64
CA LEU A 161 -31.31 7.39 -15.19
C LEU A 161 -32.44 7.27 -14.14
N LEU A 162 -32.11 6.84 -12.93
CA LEU A 162 -33.06 6.70 -11.82
C LEU A 162 -33.66 8.05 -11.41
N PHE A 163 -32.82 9.09 -11.27
CA PHE A 163 -33.25 10.41 -10.83
C PHE A 163 -34.25 11.05 -11.81
N HIS A 164 -34.08 10.81 -13.10
CA HIS A 164 -34.97 11.33 -14.16
C HIS A 164 -36.11 10.37 -14.53
N GLY A 165 -36.31 9.30 -13.77
CA GLY A 165 -37.41 8.35 -13.97
C GLY A 165 -37.33 7.57 -15.28
N ILE A 166 -36.13 7.42 -15.85
CA ILE A 166 -35.94 6.70 -17.10
C ILE A 166 -36.03 5.20 -16.86
N GLU A 167 -37.00 4.57 -17.49
CA GLU A 167 -37.20 3.14 -17.41
C GLU A 167 -36.09 2.41 -18.16
N VAL A 168 -35.37 1.53 -17.45
CA VAL A 168 -34.27 0.75 -18.02
C VAL A 168 -34.81 -0.63 -18.42
N PRO A 169 -34.88 -0.97 -19.74
CA PRO A 169 -35.50 -2.21 -20.19
C PRO A 169 -34.59 -3.44 -20.02
N PHE A 170 -33.80 -3.47 -18.94
CA PHE A 170 -32.84 -4.53 -18.62
C PHE A 170 -32.91 -4.88 -17.14
N SER A 171 -32.97 -6.16 -16.84
CA SER A 171 -32.82 -6.65 -15.46
C SER A 171 -31.45 -6.27 -14.89
N SER A 172 -31.31 -6.23 -13.57
CA SER A 172 -30.03 -5.93 -12.90
C SER A 172 -28.87 -6.85 -13.32
N ARG A 173 -29.17 -8.10 -13.72
CA ARG A 173 -28.18 -9.06 -14.24
C ARG A 173 -27.75 -8.79 -15.69
N GLN A 174 -28.57 -8.11 -16.47
CA GLN A 174 -28.31 -7.77 -17.87
C GLN A 174 -27.64 -6.40 -18.02
N GLN A 175 -27.68 -5.58 -16.97
CA GLN A 175 -26.97 -4.30 -16.97
C GLN A 175 -25.46 -4.52 -17.18
N TRP A 176 -24.86 -3.61 -17.94
CA TRP A 176 -23.44 -3.65 -18.37
C TRP A 176 -23.09 -4.77 -19.36
N SER A 177 -24.12 -5.45 -19.92
CA SER A 177 -23.94 -6.28 -21.11
C SER A 177 -23.73 -5.41 -22.37
N CYS A 178 -23.23 -6.00 -23.45
CA CYS A 178 -23.07 -5.30 -24.72
C CYS A 178 -24.39 -4.69 -25.23
N ARG A 179 -25.54 -5.36 -24.96
CA ARG A 179 -26.86 -4.83 -25.34
C ARG A 179 -27.23 -3.60 -24.52
N PHE A 180 -26.97 -3.61 -23.22
CA PHE A 180 -27.23 -2.46 -22.36
C PHE A 180 -26.35 -1.27 -22.75
N ILE A 181 -25.07 -1.48 -23.06
CA ILE A 181 -24.17 -0.42 -23.50
C ILE A 181 -24.63 0.18 -24.85
N LYS A 182 -25.03 -0.66 -25.81
CA LYS A 182 -25.61 -0.18 -27.05
C LYS A 182 -26.87 0.66 -26.84
N TRP A 183 -27.75 0.23 -25.94
CA TRP A 183 -28.93 1.00 -25.56
C TRP A 183 -28.56 2.34 -24.93
N LEU A 184 -27.57 2.41 -24.06
CA LEU A 184 -27.09 3.67 -23.47
C LEU A 184 -26.60 4.68 -24.51
N HIS A 185 -26.02 4.21 -25.63
CA HIS A 185 -25.61 5.07 -26.73
C HIS A 185 -26.77 5.58 -27.58
N GLN A 186 -27.92 4.92 -27.56
CA GLN A 186 -29.04 5.16 -28.45
C GLN A 186 -30.28 5.76 -27.77
N VAL A 187 -30.35 5.63 -26.46
CA VAL A 187 -31.53 6.09 -25.71
C VAL A 187 -31.65 7.61 -25.78
N ASP A 188 -32.87 8.05 -26.11
CA ASP A 188 -33.26 9.45 -26.02
C ASP A 188 -34.02 9.68 -24.68
N LEU A 189 -33.53 10.61 -23.88
CA LEU A 189 -34.09 10.96 -22.56
C LEU A 189 -35.11 12.10 -22.67
N GLY A 190 -35.45 12.55 -23.88
CA GLY A 190 -36.48 13.58 -24.14
C GLY A 190 -36.00 15.02 -23.92
N ASP A 191 -34.76 15.24 -23.43
CA ASP A 191 -34.18 16.57 -23.28
C ASP A 191 -32.74 16.61 -23.81
N ALA A 192 -32.39 17.65 -24.57
CA ALA A 192 -31.10 17.78 -25.21
C ALA A 192 -29.93 17.89 -24.25
N TYR A 193 -30.09 18.56 -23.08
CA TYR A 193 -29.03 18.70 -22.09
C TYR A 193 -28.85 17.43 -21.28
N LEU A 194 -29.94 16.74 -21.00
CA LEU A 194 -29.91 15.44 -20.33
C LEU A 194 -29.23 14.40 -21.21
N ASN A 195 -29.53 14.38 -22.50
CA ASN A 195 -28.84 13.51 -23.49
C ASN A 195 -27.34 13.80 -23.53
N LYS A 196 -26.93 15.09 -23.58
CA LYS A 196 -25.51 15.48 -23.53
C LYS A 196 -24.83 15.01 -22.23
N SER A 197 -25.52 15.11 -21.11
CA SER A 197 -25.00 14.66 -19.81
C SER A 197 -24.80 13.13 -19.77
N LEU A 198 -25.79 12.37 -20.24
CA LEU A 198 -25.65 10.91 -20.35
C LEU A 198 -24.52 10.53 -21.30
N GLN A 199 -24.46 11.16 -22.48
CA GLN A 199 -23.43 10.88 -23.46
C GLN A 199 -22.02 11.13 -22.95
N ALA A 200 -21.80 12.19 -22.16
CA ALA A 200 -20.50 12.45 -21.52
C ALA A 200 -20.08 11.31 -20.59
N PHE A 201 -20.98 10.78 -19.78
CA PHE A 201 -20.69 9.62 -18.91
C PHE A 201 -20.49 8.34 -19.73
N VAL A 202 -21.25 8.10 -20.79
CA VAL A 202 -21.09 6.90 -21.62
C VAL A 202 -19.76 6.89 -22.34
N LEU A 203 -19.33 8.03 -22.91
CA LEU A 203 -18.02 8.17 -23.54
C LEU A 203 -16.87 7.95 -22.51
N LEU A 204 -17.00 8.49 -21.31
CA LEU A 204 -16.03 8.26 -20.26
C LEU A 204 -15.97 6.78 -19.84
N PHE A 205 -17.13 6.12 -19.73
CA PHE A 205 -17.20 4.67 -19.44
C PHE A 205 -16.49 3.85 -20.52
N ASP A 206 -16.69 4.17 -21.81
CA ASP A 206 -16.05 3.46 -22.92
C ASP A 206 -14.53 3.64 -22.88
N TYR A 207 -14.06 4.88 -22.68
CA TYR A 207 -12.64 5.17 -22.53
C TYR A 207 -12.01 4.36 -21.38
N LEU A 208 -12.63 4.41 -20.18
CA LEU A 208 -12.14 3.67 -19.02
C LEU A 208 -12.19 2.15 -19.22
N SER A 209 -13.17 1.65 -19.97
CA SER A 209 -13.28 0.22 -20.31
C SER A 209 -12.17 -0.21 -21.27
N GLY A 210 -11.81 0.62 -22.24
CA GLY A 210 -10.67 0.42 -23.13
C GLY A 210 -9.34 0.39 -22.35
N GLU A 211 -9.11 1.40 -21.49
CA GLU A 211 -7.91 1.48 -20.67
C GLU A 211 -7.80 0.32 -19.66
N GLN A 212 -8.91 -0.08 -19.06
CA GLN A 212 -8.92 -1.27 -18.19
C GLN A 212 -8.46 -2.52 -18.94
N LYS A 213 -8.95 -2.72 -20.18
CA LYS A 213 -8.58 -3.85 -21.04
C LYS A 213 -7.10 -3.81 -21.38
N ARG A 214 -6.59 -2.65 -21.82
CA ARG A 214 -5.19 -2.43 -22.15
C ARG A 214 -4.27 -2.72 -20.98
N LEU A 215 -4.52 -2.10 -19.82
CA LEU A 215 -3.71 -2.32 -18.61
C LEU A 215 -3.82 -3.75 -18.07
N THR A 216 -4.97 -4.42 -18.26
CA THR A 216 -5.11 -5.83 -17.91
C THR A 216 -4.18 -6.70 -18.75
N GLN A 217 -4.06 -6.43 -20.06
CA GLN A 217 -3.13 -7.15 -20.94
C GLN A 217 -1.67 -6.94 -20.52
N GLU A 218 -1.28 -5.70 -20.17
CA GLU A 218 0.06 -5.41 -19.68
C GLU A 218 0.37 -6.13 -18.36
N VAL A 219 -0.55 -6.17 -17.39
CA VAL A 219 -0.36 -6.92 -16.15
C VAL A 219 -0.26 -8.42 -16.41
N ILE A 220 -1.03 -8.97 -17.37
CA ILE A 220 -0.94 -10.40 -17.74
C ILE A 220 0.39 -10.69 -18.45
N LYS A 221 0.90 -9.76 -19.27
CA LYS A 221 2.23 -9.88 -19.87
C LYS A 221 3.31 -9.92 -18.80
N LEU A 222 3.29 -8.95 -17.89
CA LEU A 222 4.21 -8.91 -16.74
C LEU A 222 4.15 -10.19 -15.89
N ALA A 223 2.97 -10.78 -15.70
CA ALA A 223 2.78 -12.03 -14.96
C ALA A 223 3.48 -13.25 -15.59
N ARG A 224 3.87 -13.16 -16.87
CA ARG A 224 4.56 -14.22 -17.62
C ARG A 224 6.07 -14.04 -17.66
N GLU A 225 6.57 -12.89 -17.21
CA GLU A 225 8.02 -12.66 -17.11
C GLU A 225 8.65 -13.56 -16.05
N ASP A 226 9.90 -13.96 -16.26
CA ASP A 226 10.62 -14.92 -15.41
C ASP A 226 10.59 -14.53 -13.92
N LYS A 227 10.64 -13.22 -13.64
CA LYS A 227 10.55 -12.67 -12.29
C LYS A 227 9.27 -13.07 -11.55
N TYR A 228 8.15 -13.31 -12.26
CA TYR A 228 6.84 -13.56 -11.66
C TYR A 228 6.23 -14.92 -12.02
N ALA A 229 6.57 -15.49 -13.17
CA ALA A 229 5.87 -16.64 -13.77
C ALA A 229 5.71 -17.83 -12.81
N SER A 230 6.80 -18.26 -12.15
CA SER A 230 6.77 -19.37 -11.20
C SER A 230 5.87 -19.09 -10.01
N ARG A 231 6.00 -17.90 -9.40
CA ARG A 231 5.20 -17.48 -8.25
C ARG A 231 3.72 -17.28 -8.60
N VAL A 232 3.41 -16.75 -9.79
CA VAL A 232 2.04 -16.65 -10.31
C VAL A 232 1.44 -18.03 -10.50
N LYS A 233 2.20 -19.00 -11.07
CA LYS A 233 1.77 -20.40 -11.22
C LYS A 233 1.41 -21.02 -9.87
N LEU A 234 2.27 -20.82 -8.86
CA LEU A 234 1.99 -21.28 -7.49
C LEU A 234 0.68 -20.68 -6.94
N LEU A 235 0.53 -19.36 -6.99
CA LEU A 235 -0.66 -18.71 -6.43
C LEU A 235 -1.94 -19.07 -7.18
N LYS A 236 -1.89 -19.33 -8.47
CA LYS A 236 -3.03 -19.78 -9.27
C LYS A 236 -3.52 -21.19 -8.91
N SER A 237 -2.76 -22.01 -8.18
CA SER A 237 -3.23 -23.28 -7.65
C SER A 237 -4.27 -23.09 -6.52
N ILE A 238 -4.35 -21.90 -5.93
CA ILE A 238 -5.38 -21.57 -4.94
C ILE A 238 -6.70 -21.26 -5.64
N PRO A 239 -7.80 -21.97 -5.35
CA PRO A 239 -9.12 -21.64 -5.87
C PRO A 239 -9.50 -20.19 -5.55
N GLY A 240 -9.86 -19.43 -6.59
CA GLY A 240 -10.22 -18.01 -6.46
C GLY A 240 -9.07 -17.03 -6.66
N ILE A 241 -7.85 -17.49 -6.90
CA ILE A 241 -6.73 -16.63 -7.29
C ILE A 241 -6.41 -16.81 -8.77
N GLY A 242 -6.70 -15.80 -9.57
CA GLY A 242 -6.29 -15.69 -10.97
C GLY A 242 -4.96 -14.92 -11.13
N ALA A 243 -4.51 -14.76 -12.38
CA ALA A 243 -3.25 -14.06 -12.67
C ALA A 243 -3.23 -12.62 -12.13
N LEU A 244 -4.34 -11.88 -12.22
CA LEU A 244 -4.44 -10.50 -11.72
C LEU A 244 -4.34 -10.44 -10.20
N SER A 245 -5.08 -11.30 -9.50
CA SER A 245 -5.03 -11.38 -8.04
C SER A 245 -3.65 -11.82 -7.55
N ALA A 246 -3.02 -12.78 -8.25
CA ALA A 246 -1.66 -13.20 -7.96
C ALA A 246 -0.67 -12.05 -8.12
N MET A 247 -0.76 -11.29 -9.22
CA MET A 247 0.10 -10.13 -9.43
C MET A 247 -0.12 -9.04 -8.37
N GLU A 248 -1.37 -8.74 -7.99
CA GLU A 248 -1.66 -7.78 -6.92
C GLU A 248 -0.99 -8.20 -5.59
N ILE A 249 -1.07 -9.48 -5.23
CA ILE A 249 -0.40 -10.03 -4.04
C ILE A 249 1.12 -9.91 -4.16
N LEU A 250 1.69 -10.33 -5.29
CA LEU A 250 3.15 -10.37 -5.49
C LEU A 250 3.78 -8.98 -5.52
N VAL A 251 3.22 -8.01 -6.24
CA VAL A 251 3.79 -6.65 -6.31
C VAL A 251 3.64 -5.86 -5.02
N GLU A 252 2.64 -6.17 -4.20
CA GLU A 252 2.43 -5.51 -2.91
C GLU A 252 3.25 -6.13 -1.78
N LEU A 253 3.40 -7.46 -1.77
CA LEU A 253 4.13 -8.18 -0.73
C LEU A 253 5.59 -8.42 -1.06
N GLN A 254 5.95 -8.57 -2.34
CA GLN A 254 7.29 -8.84 -2.84
C GLN A 254 7.95 -10.06 -2.19
N ASP A 255 9.06 -9.87 -1.48
CA ASP A 255 9.76 -10.95 -0.80
C ASP A 255 9.02 -11.37 0.47
N MET A 256 8.64 -12.66 0.53
CA MET A 256 7.97 -13.24 1.69
C MET A 256 8.89 -13.51 2.86
N SER A 257 10.20 -13.61 2.64
CA SER A 257 11.18 -13.85 3.70
C SER A 257 11.24 -12.72 4.72
N ARG A 258 10.87 -11.50 4.32
CA ARG A 258 10.79 -10.34 5.22
C ARG A 258 9.75 -10.46 6.34
N PHE A 259 8.81 -11.40 6.20
CA PHE A 259 7.84 -11.70 7.25
C PHE A 259 8.29 -12.96 7.99
N GLU A 260 8.90 -12.80 9.15
CA GLU A 260 9.41 -13.91 9.97
C GLU A 260 8.33 -14.94 10.29
N THR A 261 7.11 -14.47 10.58
CA THR A 261 5.98 -15.33 10.97
C THR A 261 4.73 -15.03 10.13
N ALA A 262 3.77 -15.97 10.13
CA ALA A 262 2.45 -15.77 9.54
C ALA A 262 1.66 -14.66 10.26
N GLU A 263 1.89 -14.50 11.56
CA GLU A 263 1.31 -13.46 12.40
C GLU A 263 1.83 -12.07 11.99
N ALA A 264 3.13 -11.93 11.70
CA ALA A 264 3.73 -10.70 11.19
C ALA A 264 3.11 -10.28 9.85
N LEU A 265 2.91 -11.24 8.93
CA LEU A 265 2.19 -10.99 7.68
C LEU A 265 0.73 -10.58 7.94
N ALA A 266 0.02 -11.28 8.82
CA ALA A 266 -1.37 -10.97 9.15
C ALA A 266 -1.50 -9.56 9.78
N ALA A 267 -0.56 -9.15 10.62
CA ALA A 267 -0.49 -7.81 11.17
C ALA A 267 -0.24 -6.76 10.08
N TYR A 268 0.72 -7.01 9.18
CA TYR A 268 1.00 -6.15 8.03
C TYR A 268 -0.21 -5.97 7.10
N LEU A 269 -1.04 -7.00 6.98
CA LEU A 269 -2.28 -6.96 6.19
C LEU A 269 -3.47 -6.33 6.94
N GLY A 270 -3.32 -6.13 8.26
CA GLY A 270 -4.38 -5.61 9.12
C GLY A 270 -5.58 -6.55 9.26
N VAL A 271 -5.35 -7.88 9.16
CA VAL A 271 -6.38 -8.92 9.39
C VAL A 271 -6.29 -9.50 10.80
N THR A 272 -5.49 -8.93 11.68
CA THR A 272 -5.43 -9.25 13.11
C THR A 272 -6.46 -8.41 13.87
N PRO A 273 -7.13 -8.97 14.88
CA PRO A 273 -8.01 -8.18 15.74
C PRO A 273 -7.18 -7.21 16.59
N SER A 274 -7.73 -6.02 16.85
CA SER A 274 -7.21 -5.14 17.90
C SER A 274 -7.48 -5.76 19.28
N GLN A 275 -6.57 -5.55 20.20
CA GLN A 275 -6.68 -6.06 21.56
C GLN A 275 -6.50 -4.90 22.53
N TYR A 276 -7.45 -4.76 23.45
CA TYR A 276 -7.45 -3.79 24.54
C TYR A 276 -7.62 -4.58 25.84
N SER A 277 -6.53 -5.18 26.31
CA SER A 277 -6.56 -6.01 27.51
C SER A 277 -5.88 -5.29 28.66
N SER A 278 -6.48 -5.31 29.82
CA SER A 278 -5.89 -4.84 31.08
C SER A 278 -6.13 -5.90 32.15
N GLY A 279 -5.04 -6.37 32.78
CA GLY A 279 -5.12 -7.44 33.76
C GLY A 279 -5.73 -8.72 33.19
N GLU A 280 -6.69 -9.28 33.90
CA GLU A 280 -7.36 -10.54 33.50
C GLU A 280 -8.43 -10.38 32.41
N HIS A 281 -8.80 -9.14 32.04
CA HIS A 281 -9.85 -8.88 31.07
C HIS A 281 -9.30 -8.76 29.65
N ILE A 282 -9.54 -9.79 28.82
CA ILE A 282 -9.20 -9.80 27.38
C ILE A 282 -10.34 -9.21 26.56
N ARG A 283 -10.15 -8.01 26.02
CA ARG A 283 -11.11 -7.37 25.11
C ARG A 283 -10.57 -7.37 23.68
N MET A 284 -11.18 -8.18 22.81
CA MET A 284 -10.84 -8.25 21.39
C MET A 284 -11.78 -7.35 20.60
N GLY A 285 -11.21 -6.42 19.83
CA GLY A 285 -11.95 -5.51 18.95
C GLY A 285 -12.13 -6.04 17.51
N HIS A 286 -12.40 -5.12 16.60
CA HIS A 286 -12.40 -5.39 15.16
C HIS A 286 -10.96 -5.59 14.66
N ILE A 287 -10.82 -6.01 13.38
CA ILE A 287 -9.50 -6.03 12.75
C ILE A 287 -8.90 -4.61 12.74
N THR A 288 -7.58 -4.53 12.81
CA THR A 288 -6.88 -3.24 12.94
C THR A 288 -7.09 -2.32 11.74
N HIS A 289 -7.41 -2.86 10.56
CA HIS A 289 -7.45 -2.15 9.28
C HIS A 289 -6.15 -1.44 8.90
N MET A 290 -5.12 -1.54 9.72
CA MET A 290 -3.79 -0.99 9.42
C MET A 290 -3.13 -1.80 8.29
N GLY A 291 -2.25 -1.14 7.52
CA GLY A 291 -1.48 -1.81 6.49
C GLY A 291 -2.21 -1.97 5.15
N ASN A 292 -1.83 -2.99 4.37
CA ASN A 292 -2.18 -3.10 2.94
C ASN A 292 -3.64 -3.51 2.69
N SER A 293 -4.51 -2.51 2.46
CA SER A 293 -5.93 -2.73 2.20
C SER A 293 -6.20 -3.44 0.86
N ARG A 294 -5.33 -3.27 -0.15
CA ARG A 294 -5.50 -3.90 -1.48
C ARG A 294 -5.39 -5.41 -1.38
N VAL A 295 -4.27 -5.90 -0.82
CA VAL A 295 -4.08 -7.34 -0.61
C VAL A 295 -5.16 -7.91 0.32
N ARG A 296 -5.53 -7.20 1.39
CA ARG A 296 -6.62 -7.62 2.28
C ARG A 296 -7.93 -7.82 1.52
N THR A 297 -8.32 -6.89 0.63
CA THR A 297 -9.53 -7.02 -0.21
C THR A 297 -9.43 -8.23 -1.11
N THR A 298 -8.31 -8.39 -1.84
CA THR A 298 -8.08 -9.54 -2.73
C THR A 298 -8.15 -10.86 -1.98
N LEU A 299 -7.59 -10.95 -0.77
CA LEU A 299 -7.67 -12.15 0.06
C LEU A 299 -9.11 -12.47 0.51
N VAL A 300 -9.88 -11.45 0.90
CA VAL A 300 -11.29 -11.64 1.29
C VAL A 300 -12.14 -12.12 0.11
N GLU A 301 -11.99 -11.49 -1.06
CA GLU A 301 -12.68 -11.91 -2.30
C GLU A 301 -12.32 -13.35 -2.70
N SER A 302 -11.01 -13.67 -2.68
CA SER A 302 -10.53 -15.02 -2.97
C SER A 302 -11.04 -16.05 -1.95
N SER A 303 -11.18 -15.67 -0.69
CA SER A 303 -11.68 -16.55 0.37
C SER A 303 -13.12 -16.99 0.14
N TRP A 304 -13.99 -16.15 -0.43
CA TRP A 304 -15.35 -16.54 -0.82
C TRP A 304 -15.37 -17.64 -1.86
N LEU A 305 -14.46 -17.59 -2.83
CA LEU A 305 -14.34 -18.64 -3.85
C LEU A 305 -13.68 -19.91 -3.28
N LEU A 306 -12.69 -19.72 -2.40
CA LEU A 306 -11.98 -20.82 -1.76
C LEU A 306 -12.90 -21.70 -0.92
N ILE A 307 -13.78 -21.14 -0.08
CA ILE A 307 -14.73 -21.91 0.73
C ILE A 307 -15.76 -22.67 -0.12
N GLY A 308 -15.97 -22.24 -1.36
CA GLY A 308 -16.82 -22.98 -2.32
C GLY A 308 -16.14 -24.21 -2.94
N LYS A 309 -14.80 -24.29 -2.88
CA LYS A 309 -14.00 -25.35 -3.53
C LYS A 309 -13.22 -26.22 -2.56
N ASP A 310 -12.85 -25.68 -1.39
CA ASP A 310 -12.11 -26.42 -0.36
C ASP A 310 -13.02 -26.71 0.83
N GLN A 311 -13.33 -28.01 1.03
CA GLN A 311 -14.25 -28.46 2.08
C GLN A 311 -13.74 -28.14 3.50
N ARG A 312 -12.42 -28.15 3.74
CA ARG A 312 -11.86 -27.85 5.07
C ARG A 312 -11.98 -26.36 5.38
N MET A 313 -11.72 -25.52 4.38
CA MET A 313 -11.92 -24.08 4.53
C MET A 313 -13.40 -23.75 4.74
N ARG A 314 -14.30 -24.48 4.07
CA ARG A 314 -15.75 -24.36 4.29
C ARG A 314 -16.14 -24.77 5.71
N GLN A 315 -15.70 -25.92 6.20
CA GLN A 315 -15.97 -26.37 7.58
C GLN A 315 -15.48 -25.36 8.61
N LYS A 316 -14.24 -24.85 8.43
CA LYS A 316 -13.69 -23.79 9.29
C LYS A 316 -14.54 -22.52 9.25
N TYR A 317 -14.97 -22.10 8.06
CA TYR A 317 -15.86 -20.95 7.88
C TYR A 317 -17.18 -21.13 8.63
N GLU A 318 -17.89 -22.23 8.43
CA GLU A 318 -19.18 -22.50 9.07
C GLU A 318 -19.06 -22.58 10.60
N LYS A 319 -18.01 -23.23 11.13
CA LYS A 319 -17.75 -23.27 12.57
C LYS A 319 -17.57 -21.87 13.19
N ILE A 320 -16.87 -20.96 12.50
CA ILE A 320 -16.67 -19.59 12.99
C ILE A 320 -17.94 -18.77 12.77
N LYS A 321 -18.61 -18.92 11.65
CA LYS A 321 -19.85 -18.23 11.30
C LYS A 321 -20.93 -18.46 12.32
N TYR A 322 -21.11 -19.71 12.77
CA TYR A 322 -22.08 -20.06 13.82
C TYR A 322 -21.86 -19.28 15.12
N ARG A 323 -20.60 -19.06 15.51
CA ARG A 323 -20.27 -18.40 16.80
C ARG A 323 -20.12 -16.88 16.68
N ARG A 324 -19.64 -16.37 15.57
CA ARG A 324 -19.14 -14.97 15.42
C ARG A 324 -19.71 -14.22 14.21
N GLY A 325 -20.57 -14.85 13.42
CA GLY A 325 -21.17 -14.30 12.21
C GLY A 325 -20.27 -14.34 10.97
N GLY A 326 -20.90 -14.22 9.79
CA GLY A 326 -20.26 -14.43 8.50
C GLY A 326 -19.11 -13.47 8.18
N LYS A 327 -19.24 -12.18 8.54
CA LYS A 327 -18.19 -11.17 8.29
C LYS A 327 -16.88 -11.49 9.03
N ARG A 328 -16.96 -11.95 10.29
CA ARG A 328 -15.77 -12.38 11.05
C ARG A 328 -15.20 -13.68 10.54
N ALA A 329 -16.08 -14.61 10.12
CA ALA A 329 -15.67 -15.90 9.59
C ALA A 329 -14.85 -15.75 8.30
N ILE A 330 -15.29 -14.95 7.33
CA ILE A 330 -14.56 -14.77 6.07
C ILE A 330 -13.20 -14.09 6.27
N VAL A 331 -13.10 -13.15 7.18
CA VAL A 331 -11.81 -12.51 7.53
C VAL A 331 -10.86 -13.52 8.19
N ALA A 332 -11.37 -14.44 9.00
CA ALA A 332 -10.57 -15.52 9.58
C ALA A 332 -10.04 -16.48 8.50
N ILE A 333 -10.86 -16.76 7.47
CA ILE A 333 -10.41 -17.54 6.29
C ILE A 333 -9.34 -16.74 5.51
N ALA A 334 -9.53 -15.44 5.27
CA ALA A 334 -8.54 -14.60 4.61
C ALA A 334 -7.20 -14.56 5.36
N ARG A 335 -7.21 -14.52 6.69
CA ARG A 335 -6.01 -14.67 7.52
C ARG A 335 -5.36 -16.05 7.34
N THR A 336 -6.13 -17.12 7.31
CA THR A 336 -5.61 -18.46 7.05
C THR A 336 -5.00 -18.54 5.65
N LEU A 337 -5.69 -17.99 4.65
CA LEU A 337 -5.20 -17.93 3.28
C LEU A 337 -3.87 -17.16 3.18
N SER A 338 -3.70 -16.05 3.90
CA SER A 338 -2.42 -15.32 3.90
C SER A 338 -1.27 -16.16 4.45
N ALA A 339 -1.50 -16.96 5.50
CA ALA A 339 -0.51 -17.89 6.03
C ALA A 339 -0.16 -19.01 5.02
N CYS A 340 -1.16 -19.56 4.31
CA CYS A 340 -0.94 -20.52 3.24
C CYS A 340 -0.09 -19.91 2.11
N ILE A 341 -0.43 -18.71 1.65
CA ILE A 341 0.33 -18.00 0.60
C ILE A 341 1.77 -17.77 1.02
N ARG A 342 2.01 -17.33 2.25
CA ARG A 342 3.37 -17.16 2.78
C ARG A 342 4.16 -18.46 2.68
N ARG A 343 3.62 -19.55 3.18
CA ARG A 343 4.25 -20.86 3.16
C ARG A 343 4.53 -21.33 1.73
N MET A 344 3.52 -21.29 0.85
CA MET A 344 3.65 -21.70 -0.54
C MET A 344 4.78 -20.96 -1.27
N LEU A 345 4.92 -19.64 -1.03
CA LEU A 345 5.95 -18.84 -1.68
C LEU A 345 7.35 -19.05 -1.07
N LEU A 346 7.46 -19.43 0.21
CA LEU A 346 8.73 -19.78 0.84
C LEU A 346 9.17 -21.20 0.45
N ASP A 347 8.26 -22.16 0.54
CA ASP A 347 8.56 -23.59 0.31
C ASP A 347 8.51 -23.96 -1.19
N GLN A 348 8.05 -23.03 -2.06
CA GLN A 348 7.87 -23.23 -3.51
C GLN A 348 6.94 -24.41 -3.85
N VAL A 349 5.91 -24.64 -3.02
CA VAL A 349 4.93 -25.71 -3.19
C VAL A 349 3.55 -25.18 -3.57
N PRO A 350 2.81 -25.84 -4.50
CA PRO A 350 1.45 -25.43 -4.86
C PRO A 350 0.47 -25.68 -3.73
N TYR A 351 -0.71 -25.02 -3.81
CA TYR A 351 -1.81 -25.27 -2.91
C TYR A 351 -2.43 -26.63 -3.19
N GLU A 352 -2.55 -27.45 -2.16
CA GLU A 352 -3.29 -28.70 -2.21
C GLU A 352 -4.63 -28.54 -1.47
N ILE A 353 -5.74 -28.91 -2.13
CA ILE A 353 -7.06 -28.90 -1.50
C ILE A 353 -7.01 -29.81 -0.28
N GLY A 354 -7.33 -29.24 0.88
CA GLY A 354 -7.25 -29.97 2.13
C GLY A 354 -5.84 -30.03 2.76
N PHE A 355 -4.94 -29.09 2.41
CA PHE A 355 -3.61 -28.99 2.98
C PHE A 355 -3.59 -29.03 4.51
N ARG A 356 -2.90 -30.00 5.08
CA ARG A 356 -2.67 -30.09 6.53
C ARG A 356 -1.59 -29.09 6.92
N LYS A 357 -1.86 -28.32 7.97
CA LYS A 357 -0.79 -27.64 8.72
C LYS A 357 0.21 -28.73 9.14
N ALA A 358 1.43 -28.71 8.65
CA ALA A 358 2.47 -29.51 9.31
C ALA A 358 2.57 -28.99 10.74
N ALA A 359 2.57 -29.91 11.65
CA ALA A 359 2.64 -29.66 13.08
C ALA A 359 3.93 -28.91 13.46
#